data_98edf0bbe31c0e5653e9b304eb84aa8e
#
_entry.id   98edf0bbe31c0e5653e9b304eb84aa8e
#
_cell.length_a   1.000
_cell.length_b   1.000
_cell.length_c   1.000
_cell.angle_alpha   90.00
_cell.angle_beta   90.00
_cell.angle_gamma   90.00
#
_symmetry.space_group_name_H-M   'P 1'
#
loop_
_entity.id
_entity.type
_entity.pdbx_description
1 polymer ?
#
loop_
_entity_poly.entity_id
_entity_poly.type
_entity_poly.pdbx_seq_one_letter_code
_entity_poly.pdbx_strand_id
1 'polypeptide(L)'
;MRNSSENNKRIAKNTLLLYCRMLFLMAVSLYTSRVVLNALGVEDFGIYNVVGGIVAMFTVLSGSLSAAISRFITYELGKGNQDNLNKIFSSAVTIQLGLAGIIILLAETIGLWFLNVKMNIPEIRMGAANWVFQFSILTFAINLISVPYNASIIAHEKMSAFAYISILEAIGKLTIAFLIVISPMDKLIFYAILMCLVAIIIRFAYGNYCKRHFSECTYHFIWDKQLLKQMFGFAGWNFIGAASAVLRDQGGNVVINLFCGPTVNAARGIAFQVNNAVNQFVTNFMTALNPQITKSYAAGDKEYMMTLIFQGARLSFYMLLLLSLPILTNTHYILELWLKIVPEHTVLFVQLILIFAMSESISYPLITAMLATGKIRNYQIIVGGLQMMNLPISYLLLRLGFFPEIVIIVAICISQCCLAARLILLKKMIGISMQKYLKKVYFNIIIVSIIAAIPPCISTYYIDESFVKFTIISLLAAICTISSIYFIGCNYQERQFIQQKLSSIKSKITRK
;
A
#
# COMPACT_ATOMS: atom_id res chain seq x y z
N MET A 1 -10.78 -23.78 -18.22
CA MET A 1 -11.27 -23.95 -16.82
C MET A 1 -10.17 -24.48 -15.85
N ARG A 2 -9.32 -25.45 -16.26
CA ARG A 2 -8.25 -25.97 -15.37
C ARG A 2 -7.25 -24.88 -14.95
N ASN A 3 -6.81 -24.00 -15.87
CA ASN A 3 -5.88 -22.90 -15.58
C ASN A 3 -6.44 -21.84 -14.61
N SER A 4 -7.75 -21.51 -14.67
CA SER A 4 -8.31 -20.50 -13.77
C SER A 4 -8.39 -20.97 -12.32
N SER A 5 -8.70 -22.26 -12.06
CA SER A 5 -8.72 -22.82 -10.72
C SER A 5 -7.32 -22.86 -10.07
N GLU A 6 -6.28 -23.20 -10.86
CA GLU A 6 -4.89 -23.20 -10.39
C GLU A 6 -4.40 -21.79 -10.07
N ASN A 7 -4.74 -20.82 -10.92
CA ASN A 7 -4.41 -19.40 -10.70
C ASN A 7 -5.09 -18.86 -9.44
N ASN A 8 -6.37 -19.19 -9.21
CA ASN A 8 -7.09 -18.76 -8.01
C ASN A 8 -6.51 -19.40 -6.74
N LYS A 9 -6.08 -20.67 -6.79
CA LYS A 9 -5.36 -21.31 -5.67
C LYS A 9 -4.02 -20.62 -5.39
N ARG A 10 -3.31 -20.21 -6.44
CA ARG A 10 -2.03 -19.49 -6.34
C ARG A 10 -2.22 -18.11 -5.72
N ILE A 11 -3.22 -17.34 -6.16
CA ILE A 11 -3.57 -16.05 -5.57
C ILE A 11 -3.87 -16.23 -4.07
N ALA A 12 -4.74 -17.16 -3.70
CA ALA A 12 -5.10 -17.39 -2.30
C ALA A 12 -3.90 -17.78 -1.43
N LYS A 13 -3.02 -18.67 -1.93
CA LYS A 13 -1.78 -19.06 -1.24
C LYS A 13 -0.84 -17.86 -1.07
N ASN A 14 -0.64 -17.09 -2.13
CA ASN A 14 0.23 -15.91 -2.11
C ASN A 14 -0.31 -14.84 -1.15
N THR A 15 -1.61 -14.60 -1.14
CA THR A 15 -2.26 -13.66 -0.21
C THR A 15 -2.05 -14.08 1.25
N LEU A 16 -2.24 -15.37 1.57
CA LEU A 16 -2.03 -15.88 2.93
C LEU A 16 -0.56 -15.70 3.38
N LEU A 17 0.40 -16.00 2.51
CA LEU A 17 1.82 -15.77 2.79
C LEU A 17 2.15 -14.30 3.04
N LEU A 18 1.56 -13.41 2.24
CA LEU A 18 1.74 -11.96 2.42
C LEU A 18 1.11 -11.46 3.72
N TYR A 19 0.00 -12.03 4.17
CA TYR A 19 -0.59 -11.69 5.47
C TYR A 19 0.27 -12.17 6.65
N CYS A 20 0.74 -13.42 6.63
CA CYS A 20 1.66 -13.91 7.65
C CYS A 20 2.93 -13.03 7.73
N ARG A 21 3.51 -12.69 6.56
CA ARG A 21 4.62 -11.76 6.45
C ARG A 21 4.29 -10.40 7.07
N MET A 22 3.14 -9.81 6.72
CA MET A 22 2.71 -8.49 7.21
C MET A 22 2.61 -8.46 8.73
N LEU A 23 1.93 -9.44 9.32
CA LEU A 23 1.78 -9.52 10.78
C LEU A 23 3.13 -9.67 11.49
N PHE A 24 4.01 -10.51 10.94
CA PHE A 24 5.38 -10.67 11.46
C PHE A 24 6.17 -9.36 11.38
N LEU A 25 6.18 -8.70 10.22
CA LEU A 25 6.87 -7.42 10.02
C LEU A 25 6.35 -6.33 10.95
N MET A 26 5.03 -6.27 11.16
CA MET A 26 4.41 -5.31 12.07
C MET A 26 4.83 -5.55 13.51
N ALA A 27 4.80 -6.78 13.98
CA ALA A 27 5.24 -7.13 15.33
C ALA A 27 6.72 -6.80 15.55
N VAL A 28 7.59 -7.16 14.60
CA VAL A 28 9.02 -6.83 14.65
C VAL A 28 9.25 -5.33 14.62
N SER A 29 8.54 -4.59 13.76
CA SER A 29 8.68 -3.13 13.65
C SER A 29 8.31 -2.41 14.94
N LEU A 30 7.20 -2.80 15.59
CA LEU A 30 6.78 -2.22 16.86
C LEU A 30 7.82 -2.49 17.97
N TYR A 31 8.32 -3.70 18.04
CA TYR A 31 9.34 -4.07 19.03
C TYR A 31 10.66 -3.34 18.77
N THR A 32 11.17 -3.35 17.54
CA THR A 32 12.45 -2.71 17.18
C THR A 32 12.41 -1.20 17.39
N SER A 33 11.31 -0.53 17.04
CA SER A 33 11.16 0.92 17.26
C SER A 33 11.31 1.29 18.74
N ARG A 34 10.73 0.49 19.64
CA ARG A 34 10.85 0.69 21.09
C ARG A 34 12.28 0.50 21.58
N VAL A 35 12.94 -0.57 21.14
CA VAL A 35 14.33 -0.87 21.56
C VAL A 35 15.29 0.19 21.05
N VAL A 36 15.14 0.61 19.79
CA VAL A 36 15.99 1.64 19.17
C VAL A 36 15.77 2.99 19.85
N LEU A 37 14.53 3.39 20.15
CA LEU A 37 14.23 4.62 20.89
C LEU A 37 14.89 4.62 22.27
N ASN A 38 14.81 3.51 23.00
CA ASN A 38 15.43 3.38 24.32
C ASN A 38 16.97 3.39 24.24
N ALA A 39 17.56 2.82 23.19
CA ALA A 39 19.01 2.72 23.04
C ALA A 39 19.64 4.03 22.56
N LEU A 40 18.99 4.74 21.63
CA LEU A 40 19.44 6.03 21.10
C LEU A 40 19.09 7.22 22.02
N GLY A 41 17.96 7.11 22.72
CA GLY A 41 17.33 8.25 23.39
C GLY A 41 16.48 9.09 22.43
N VAL A 42 15.68 9.99 23.00
CA VAL A 42 14.68 10.79 22.24
C VAL A 42 15.38 11.73 21.25
N GLU A 43 16.49 12.34 21.63
CA GLU A 43 17.21 13.32 20.81
C GLU A 43 17.80 12.68 19.54
N ASP A 44 18.63 11.64 19.69
CA ASP A 44 19.26 10.94 18.57
C ASP A 44 18.24 10.22 17.67
N PHE A 45 17.19 9.64 18.26
CA PHE A 45 16.09 9.08 17.51
C PHE A 45 15.33 10.14 16.70
N GLY A 46 15.18 11.35 17.29
CA GLY A 46 14.64 12.52 16.60
C GLY A 46 15.50 12.94 15.41
N ILE A 47 16.80 13.06 15.59
CA ILE A 47 17.78 13.39 14.53
C ILE A 47 17.68 12.36 13.38
N TYR A 48 17.69 11.07 13.71
CA TYR A 48 17.56 10.01 12.71
C TYR A 48 16.27 10.12 11.87
N ASN A 49 15.13 10.39 12.52
CA ASN A 49 13.86 10.55 11.83
C ASN A 49 13.80 11.80 10.94
N VAL A 50 14.36 12.89 11.41
CA VAL A 50 14.41 14.15 10.66
C VAL A 50 15.30 14.00 9.42
N VAL A 51 16.50 13.43 9.58
CA VAL A 51 17.42 13.13 8.48
C VAL A 51 16.82 12.15 7.49
N GLY A 52 16.23 11.07 7.99
CA GLY A 52 15.51 10.09 7.16
C GLY A 52 14.32 10.69 6.42
N GLY A 53 13.65 11.70 7.00
CA GLY A 53 12.55 12.44 6.39
C GLY A 53 12.96 13.18 5.11
N ILE A 54 14.16 13.77 5.07
CA ILE A 54 14.71 14.41 3.87
C ILE A 54 14.85 13.38 2.75
N VAL A 55 15.42 12.22 3.07
CA VAL A 55 15.60 11.12 2.09
C VAL A 55 14.26 10.53 1.65
N ALA A 56 13.29 10.45 2.55
CA ALA A 56 11.95 9.94 2.26
C ALA A 56 11.18 10.78 1.22
N MET A 57 11.50 12.05 1.03
CA MET A 57 10.87 12.88 -0.01
C MET A 57 11.11 12.31 -1.43
N PHE A 58 12.20 11.63 -1.65
CA PHE A 58 12.51 10.99 -2.94
C PHE A 58 11.71 9.70 -3.21
N THR A 59 11.02 9.14 -2.22
CA THR A 59 10.24 7.89 -2.37
C THR A 59 9.08 8.01 -3.36
N VAL A 60 8.51 9.20 -3.53
CA VAL A 60 7.43 9.45 -4.49
C VAL A 60 7.89 9.22 -5.93
N LEU A 61 9.12 9.68 -6.25
CA LEU A 61 9.73 9.43 -7.56
C LEU A 61 10.00 7.95 -7.78
N SER A 62 10.59 7.28 -6.78
CA SER A 62 10.92 5.85 -6.87
C SER A 62 9.67 4.98 -7.00
N GLY A 63 8.59 5.31 -6.31
CA GLY A 63 7.32 4.59 -6.39
C GLY A 63 6.70 4.59 -7.79
N SER A 64 6.73 5.74 -8.46
CA SER A 64 6.20 5.86 -9.83
C SER A 64 7.00 5.04 -10.86
N LEU A 65 8.32 5.04 -10.73
CA LEU A 65 9.20 4.21 -11.56
C LEU A 65 9.05 2.72 -11.24
N SER A 66 8.93 2.35 -9.96
CA SER A 66 8.69 0.97 -9.54
C SER A 66 7.42 0.39 -10.15
N ALA A 67 6.34 1.18 -10.16
CA ALA A 67 5.08 0.78 -10.79
C ALA A 67 5.23 0.59 -12.31
N ALA A 68 5.99 1.46 -12.97
CA ALA A 68 6.31 1.32 -14.40
C ALA A 68 7.08 0.02 -14.65
N ILE A 69 8.18 -0.21 -13.95
CA ILE A 69 9.02 -1.40 -14.09
C ILE A 69 8.21 -2.68 -13.87
N SER A 70 7.45 -2.75 -12.77
CA SER A 70 6.61 -3.90 -12.46
C SER A 70 5.58 -4.18 -13.57
N ARG A 71 4.95 -3.13 -14.11
CA ARG A 71 4.00 -3.25 -15.21
C ARG A 71 4.67 -3.79 -16.47
N PHE A 72 5.83 -3.23 -16.89
CA PHE A 72 6.51 -3.66 -18.12
C PHE A 72 6.99 -5.10 -18.03
N ILE A 73 7.63 -5.51 -16.92
CA ILE A 73 8.05 -6.90 -16.69
C ILE A 73 6.85 -7.85 -16.72
N THR A 74 5.78 -7.54 -15.95
CA THR A 74 4.60 -8.41 -15.86
C THR A 74 3.88 -8.53 -17.20
N TYR A 75 3.84 -7.46 -17.99
CA TYR A 75 3.21 -7.44 -19.31
C TYR A 75 3.95 -8.33 -20.32
N GLU A 76 5.27 -8.22 -20.39
CA GLU A 76 6.06 -9.07 -21.32
C GLU A 76 6.08 -10.53 -20.87
N LEU A 77 6.07 -10.80 -19.57
CA LEU A 77 5.84 -12.17 -19.04
C LEU A 77 4.50 -12.74 -19.51
N GLY A 78 3.45 -11.93 -19.54
CA GLY A 78 2.14 -12.33 -20.04
C GLY A 78 2.13 -12.60 -21.56
N LYS A 79 2.99 -11.94 -22.32
CA LYS A 79 3.22 -12.19 -23.76
C LYS A 79 4.13 -13.37 -24.07
N GLY A 80 4.94 -13.80 -23.11
CA GLY A 80 5.94 -14.85 -23.30
C GLY A 80 7.16 -14.44 -24.14
N ASN A 81 7.46 -13.13 -24.27
CA ASN A 81 8.58 -12.61 -25.04
C ASN A 81 9.84 -12.44 -24.18
N GLN A 82 10.70 -13.46 -24.17
CA GLN A 82 11.89 -13.51 -23.33
C GLN A 82 12.96 -12.49 -23.70
N ASP A 83 13.15 -12.20 -25.00
CA ASP A 83 14.16 -11.24 -25.45
C ASP A 83 13.83 -9.82 -24.99
N ASN A 84 12.56 -9.41 -25.09
CA ASN A 84 12.13 -8.13 -24.59
C ASN A 84 12.21 -8.05 -23.07
N LEU A 85 12.00 -9.14 -22.36
CA LEU A 85 12.09 -9.20 -20.89
C LEU A 85 13.49 -8.81 -20.42
N ASN A 86 14.55 -9.37 -21.01
CA ASN A 86 15.93 -9.02 -20.67
C ASN A 86 16.23 -7.55 -20.99
N LYS A 87 15.75 -7.03 -22.13
CA LYS A 87 15.90 -5.60 -22.49
C LYS A 87 15.21 -4.70 -21.46
N ILE A 88 13.99 -5.03 -21.04
CA ILE A 88 13.23 -4.25 -20.06
C ILE A 88 13.93 -4.29 -18.70
N PHE A 89 14.36 -5.47 -18.25
CA PHE A 89 15.07 -5.61 -16.98
C PHE A 89 16.37 -4.78 -16.97
N SER A 90 17.18 -4.90 -18.02
CA SER A 90 18.46 -4.16 -18.16
C SER A 90 18.22 -2.65 -18.22
N SER A 91 17.23 -2.20 -19.00
CA SER A 91 16.83 -0.78 -19.05
C SER A 91 16.32 -0.28 -17.71
N ALA A 92 15.55 -1.10 -16.99
CA ALA A 92 15.06 -0.75 -15.65
C ALA A 92 16.22 -0.55 -14.65
N VAL A 93 17.22 -1.44 -14.67
CA VAL A 93 18.43 -1.29 -13.83
C VAL A 93 19.19 -0.01 -14.20
N THR A 94 19.38 0.26 -15.51
CA THR A 94 20.04 1.49 -15.98
C THR A 94 19.29 2.75 -15.53
N ILE A 95 17.95 2.77 -15.61
CA ILE A 95 17.12 3.89 -15.14
C ILE A 95 17.31 4.10 -13.63
N GLN A 96 17.29 3.01 -12.84
CA GLN A 96 17.44 3.12 -11.40
C GLN A 96 18.84 3.57 -10.97
N LEU A 97 19.88 3.14 -11.68
CA LEU A 97 21.25 3.63 -11.47
C LEU A 97 21.36 5.11 -11.79
N GLY A 98 20.80 5.56 -12.93
CA GLY A 98 20.76 6.98 -13.28
C GLY A 98 19.99 7.82 -12.26
N LEU A 99 18.82 7.33 -11.80
CA LEU A 99 18.04 8.01 -10.77
C LEU A 99 18.78 8.06 -9.44
N ALA A 100 19.45 6.97 -9.03
CA ALA A 100 20.26 6.95 -7.82
C ALA A 100 21.38 7.99 -7.89
N GLY A 101 22.06 8.11 -9.04
CA GLY A 101 23.07 9.14 -9.26
C GLY A 101 22.53 10.56 -9.16
N ILE A 102 21.37 10.85 -9.75
CA ILE A 102 20.70 12.16 -9.65
C ILE A 102 20.31 12.46 -8.20
N ILE A 103 19.75 11.50 -7.48
CA ILE A 103 19.34 11.68 -6.08
C ILE A 103 20.54 11.89 -5.18
N ILE A 104 21.63 11.14 -5.35
CA ILE A 104 22.89 11.37 -4.63
C ILE A 104 23.37 12.79 -4.89
N LEU A 105 23.40 13.25 -6.13
CA LEU A 105 23.86 14.60 -6.48
C LEU A 105 22.97 15.68 -5.82
N LEU A 106 21.65 15.53 -5.88
CA LEU A 106 20.71 16.46 -5.23
C LEU A 106 20.84 16.43 -3.70
N ALA A 107 21.05 15.25 -3.11
CA ALA A 107 21.25 15.10 -1.69
C ALA A 107 22.55 15.74 -1.24
N GLU A 108 23.67 15.53 -1.96
CA GLU A 108 24.97 16.11 -1.64
C GLU A 108 25.01 17.63 -1.84
N THR A 109 24.17 18.19 -2.69
CA THR A 109 24.10 19.64 -2.91
C THR A 109 23.02 20.28 -2.03
N ILE A 110 21.77 20.11 -2.39
CA ILE A 110 20.62 20.74 -1.72
C ILE A 110 20.35 20.12 -0.35
N GLY A 111 20.46 18.79 -0.23
CA GLY A 111 20.18 18.07 1.00
C GLY A 111 21.17 18.40 2.10
N LEU A 112 22.48 18.39 1.81
CA LEU A 112 23.52 18.79 2.76
C LEU A 112 23.40 20.26 3.18
N TRP A 113 23.14 21.15 2.21
CA TRP A 113 22.90 22.55 2.53
C TRP A 113 21.70 22.70 3.48
N PHE A 114 20.59 22.01 3.18
CA PHE A 114 19.38 22.06 4.02
C PHE A 114 19.63 21.51 5.42
N LEU A 115 20.33 20.37 5.52
CA LEU A 115 20.68 19.74 6.80
C LEU A 115 21.52 20.67 7.68
N ASN A 116 22.58 21.30 7.12
CA ASN A 116 23.55 22.08 7.91
C ASN A 116 23.08 23.51 8.16
N VAL A 117 22.18 24.10 7.34
CA VAL A 117 21.80 25.52 7.42
C VAL A 117 20.39 25.74 7.94
N LYS A 118 19.46 24.83 7.64
CA LYS A 118 18.02 25.01 7.93
C LYS A 118 17.49 24.14 9.05
N MET A 119 18.18 23.02 9.34
CA MET A 119 17.73 22.12 10.38
C MET A 119 18.22 22.55 11.75
N ASN A 120 17.34 22.44 12.74
CA ASN A 120 17.68 22.76 14.12
C ASN A 120 18.24 21.49 14.81
N ILE A 121 19.53 21.22 14.58
CA ILE A 121 20.25 20.10 15.18
C ILE A 121 21.33 20.68 16.11
N PRO A 122 21.51 20.15 17.34
CA PRO A 122 22.57 20.60 18.25
C PRO A 122 23.95 20.49 17.59
N GLU A 123 24.80 21.52 17.75
CA GLU A 123 26.11 21.55 17.10
C GLU A 123 26.99 20.33 17.44
N ILE A 124 26.91 19.84 18.69
CA ILE A 124 27.63 18.64 19.15
C ILE A 124 27.22 17.40 18.37
N ARG A 125 25.94 17.31 17.88
CA ARG A 125 25.40 16.18 17.14
C ARG A 125 25.42 16.36 15.61
N MET A 126 25.83 17.55 15.12
CA MET A 126 25.84 17.85 13.69
C MET A 126 26.75 16.90 12.90
N GLY A 127 27.92 16.55 13.45
CA GLY A 127 28.82 15.56 12.84
C GLY A 127 28.17 14.18 12.68
N ALA A 128 27.48 13.70 13.73
CA ALA A 128 26.76 12.45 13.69
C ALA A 128 25.59 12.51 12.68
N ALA A 129 24.85 13.62 12.65
CA ALA A 129 23.75 13.85 11.71
C ALA A 129 24.20 13.79 10.23
N ASN A 130 25.38 14.37 9.92
CA ASN A 130 25.97 14.29 8.58
C ASN A 130 26.33 12.84 8.21
N TRP A 131 26.92 12.05 9.10
CA TRP A 131 27.17 10.62 8.84
C TRP A 131 25.87 9.82 8.63
N VAL A 132 24.87 10.05 9.45
CA VAL A 132 23.53 9.44 9.29
C VAL A 132 22.94 9.79 7.93
N PHE A 133 23.09 11.05 7.50
CA PHE A 133 22.60 11.49 6.20
C PHE A 133 23.28 10.75 5.05
N GLN A 134 24.62 10.61 5.07
CA GLN A 134 25.37 9.87 4.07
C GLN A 134 24.95 8.40 3.98
N PHE A 135 24.87 7.71 5.12
CA PHE A 135 24.44 6.32 5.15
C PHE A 135 22.96 6.16 4.74
N SER A 136 22.11 7.14 5.04
CA SER A 136 20.70 7.13 4.63
C SER A 136 20.56 7.28 3.11
N ILE A 137 21.33 8.16 2.48
CA ILE A 137 21.35 8.33 1.00
C ILE A 137 21.86 7.05 0.34
N LEU A 138 22.95 6.47 0.85
CA LEU A 138 23.51 5.23 0.33
C LEU A 138 22.51 4.07 0.45
N THR A 139 21.85 3.94 1.60
CA THR A 139 20.79 2.96 1.84
C THR A 139 19.64 3.13 0.84
N PHE A 140 19.22 4.37 0.60
CA PHE A 140 18.16 4.68 -0.35
C PHE A 140 18.57 4.32 -1.80
N ALA A 141 19.78 4.66 -2.20
CA ALA A 141 20.33 4.32 -3.52
C ALA A 141 20.39 2.79 -3.74
N ILE A 142 20.84 2.02 -2.74
CA ILE A 142 20.86 0.56 -2.77
C ILE A 142 19.44 0.00 -2.92
N ASN A 143 18.47 0.57 -2.21
CA ASN A 143 17.06 0.17 -2.30
C ASN A 143 16.48 0.47 -3.69
N LEU A 144 16.82 1.60 -4.31
CA LEU A 144 16.44 1.92 -5.70
C LEU A 144 16.94 0.86 -6.69
N ILE A 145 18.22 0.48 -6.59
CA ILE A 145 18.82 -0.55 -7.47
C ILE A 145 18.16 -1.92 -7.24
N SER A 146 17.54 -2.15 -6.09
CA SER A 146 16.83 -3.40 -5.77
C SER A 146 15.44 -3.50 -6.41
N VAL A 147 14.86 -2.38 -6.85
CA VAL A 147 13.49 -2.31 -7.39
C VAL A 147 13.26 -3.25 -8.58
N PRO A 148 14.10 -3.32 -9.62
CA PRO A 148 13.88 -4.22 -10.77
C PRO A 148 13.84 -5.70 -10.34
N TYR A 149 14.67 -6.10 -9.39
CA TYR A 149 14.73 -7.47 -8.88
C TYR A 149 13.47 -7.82 -8.09
N ASN A 150 13.03 -6.93 -7.22
CA ASN A 150 11.78 -7.09 -6.49
C ASN A 150 10.58 -7.16 -7.44
N ALA A 151 10.52 -6.28 -8.44
CA ALA A 151 9.48 -6.28 -9.47
C ALA A 151 9.44 -7.60 -10.24
N SER A 152 10.61 -8.19 -10.57
CA SER A 152 10.69 -9.50 -11.23
C SER A 152 10.13 -10.63 -10.37
N ILE A 153 10.47 -10.68 -9.08
CA ILE A 153 9.93 -11.69 -8.13
C ILE A 153 8.41 -11.61 -8.05
N ILE A 154 7.86 -10.39 -7.94
CA ILE A 154 6.42 -10.16 -7.88
C ILE A 154 5.76 -10.52 -9.22
N ALA A 155 6.35 -10.13 -10.35
CA ALA A 155 5.86 -10.42 -11.69
C ALA A 155 5.81 -11.93 -11.98
N HIS A 156 6.79 -12.69 -11.50
CA HIS A 156 6.80 -14.15 -11.55
C HIS A 156 5.92 -14.81 -10.47
N GLU A 157 5.27 -14.01 -9.62
CA GLU A 157 4.38 -14.46 -8.54
C GLU A 157 5.07 -15.38 -7.50
N LYS A 158 6.38 -15.23 -7.33
CA LYS A 158 7.16 -15.95 -6.32
C LYS A 158 7.04 -15.28 -4.95
N MET A 159 5.79 -15.15 -4.45
CA MET A 159 5.51 -14.43 -3.20
C MET A 159 6.17 -15.05 -1.97
N SER A 160 6.51 -16.35 -2.00
CA SER A 160 7.29 -17.00 -0.94
C SER A 160 8.70 -16.42 -0.85
N ALA A 161 9.40 -16.25 -1.98
CA ALA A 161 10.72 -15.63 -2.00
C ALA A 161 10.68 -14.18 -1.51
N PHE A 162 9.69 -13.41 -1.99
CA PHE A 162 9.44 -12.05 -1.52
C PHE A 162 9.21 -12.00 0.00
N ALA A 163 8.40 -12.91 0.53
CA ALA A 163 8.15 -12.99 1.97
C ALA A 163 9.40 -13.34 2.77
N TYR A 164 10.17 -14.36 2.34
CA TYR A 164 11.39 -14.77 3.05
C TYR A 164 12.46 -13.69 3.05
N ILE A 165 12.68 -13.00 1.94
CA ILE A 165 13.65 -11.89 1.88
C ILE A 165 13.21 -10.74 2.79
N SER A 166 11.90 -10.44 2.84
CA SER A 166 11.38 -9.41 3.75
C SER A 166 11.49 -9.82 5.23
N ILE A 167 11.33 -11.10 5.54
CA ILE A 167 11.55 -11.64 6.90
C ILE A 167 13.05 -11.54 7.27
N LEU A 168 13.96 -11.85 6.34
CA LEU A 168 15.40 -11.67 6.53
C LEU A 168 15.74 -10.20 6.84
N GLU A 169 15.12 -9.25 6.13
CA GLU A 169 15.27 -7.83 6.42
C GLU A 169 14.78 -7.48 7.83
N ALA A 170 13.62 -7.99 8.25
CA ALA A 170 13.08 -7.75 9.58
C ALA A 170 13.97 -8.35 10.68
N ILE A 171 14.49 -9.55 10.49
CA ILE A 171 15.46 -10.18 11.40
C ILE A 171 16.74 -9.33 11.47
N GLY A 172 17.24 -8.82 10.33
CA GLY A 172 18.37 -7.92 10.29
C GLY A 172 18.13 -6.65 11.13
N LYS A 173 16.97 -6.00 10.98
CA LYS A 173 16.59 -4.84 11.79
C LYS A 173 16.45 -5.17 13.27
N LEU A 174 15.91 -6.33 13.60
CA LEU A 174 15.84 -6.81 14.99
C LEU A 174 17.23 -7.03 15.58
N THR A 175 18.14 -7.64 14.82
CA THR A 175 19.53 -7.83 15.22
C THR A 175 20.23 -6.49 15.48
N ILE A 176 19.99 -5.49 14.62
CA ILE A 176 20.50 -4.12 14.82
C ILE A 176 20.03 -3.55 16.15
N ALA A 177 18.73 -3.71 16.48
CA ALA A 177 18.18 -3.21 17.72
C ALA A 177 18.87 -3.76 18.98
N PHE A 178 19.38 -5.00 18.91
CA PHE A 178 20.19 -5.58 20.00
C PHE A 178 21.65 -5.11 19.94
N LEU A 179 22.25 -5.03 18.76
CA LEU A 179 23.67 -4.64 18.61
C LEU A 179 23.91 -3.19 19.01
N ILE A 180 22.95 -2.29 18.81
CA ILE A 180 23.08 -0.88 19.16
C ILE A 180 23.22 -0.69 20.69
N VAL A 181 22.66 -1.57 21.50
CA VAL A 181 22.76 -1.50 22.97
C VAL A 181 24.20 -1.69 23.46
N ILE A 182 24.94 -2.59 22.78
CA ILE A 182 26.33 -2.97 23.13
C ILE A 182 27.38 -2.24 22.28
N SER A 183 26.97 -1.21 21.52
CA SER A 183 27.88 -0.49 20.61
C SER A 183 29.05 0.17 21.34
N PRO A 184 30.28 -0.03 20.86
CA PRO A 184 31.47 0.67 21.39
C PRO A 184 31.65 2.07 20.79
N MET A 185 30.85 2.45 19.79
CA MET A 185 30.90 3.70 19.04
C MET A 185 29.69 4.58 19.36
N ASP A 186 29.66 5.78 18.77
CA ASP A 186 28.45 6.60 18.76
C ASP A 186 27.26 5.79 18.20
N LYS A 187 26.22 5.60 19.02
CA LYS A 187 25.09 4.72 18.74
C LYS A 187 24.31 5.14 17.51
N LEU A 188 24.20 6.45 17.27
CA LEU A 188 23.46 7.01 16.14
C LEU A 188 24.16 6.68 14.80
N ILE A 189 25.49 6.88 14.75
CA ILE A 189 26.31 6.55 13.57
C ILE A 189 26.31 5.03 13.35
N PHE A 190 26.50 4.26 14.42
CA PHE A 190 26.52 2.79 14.34
C PHE A 190 25.20 2.24 13.82
N TYR A 191 24.07 2.80 14.26
CA TYR A 191 22.75 2.43 13.77
C TYR A 191 22.62 2.66 12.25
N ALA A 192 23.04 3.82 11.75
CA ALA A 192 22.99 4.14 10.32
C ALA A 192 23.87 3.22 9.48
N ILE A 193 25.09 2.88 9.96
CA ILE A 193 25.99 1.92 9.30
C ILE A 193 25.33 0.55 9.19
N LEU A 194 24.77 0.04 10.29
CA LEU A 194 24.14 -1.28 10.30
C LEU A 194 22.90 -1.33 9.41
N MET A 195 22.11 -0.26 9.36
CA MET A 195 20.96 -0.17 8.44
C MET A 195 21.41 -0.21 6.97
N CYS A 196 22.48 0.46 6.63
CA CYS A 196 23.10 0.39 5.30
C CYS A 196 23.61 -1.03 4.99
N LEU A 197 24.24 -1.70 5.94
CA LEU A 197 24.73 -3.07 5.83
C LEU A 197 23.57 -4.06 5.55
N VAL A 198 22.46 -3.94 6.28
CA VAL A 198 21.26 -4.75 6.02
C VAL A 198 20.74 -4.49 4.60
N ALA A 199 20.67 -3.24 4.13
CA ALA A 199 20.25 -2.93 2.77
C ALA A 199 21.15 -3.60 1.72
N ILE A 200 22.46 -3.62 1.93
CA ILE A 200 23.43 -4.33 1.07
C ILE A 200 23.14 -5.82 1.05
N ILE A 201 22.98 -6.45 2.23
CA ILE A 201 22.69 -7.90 2.34
C ILE A 201 21.38 -8.23 1.60
N ILE A 202 20.34 -7.44 1.78
CA ILE A 202 19.05 -7.63 1.11
C ILE A 202 19.17 -7.45 -0.41
N ARG A 203 19.96 -6.47 -0.86
CA ARG A 203 20.25 -6.27 -2.28
C ARG A 203 20.94 -7.51 -2.88
N PHE A 204 21.92 -8.07 -2.19
CA PHE A 204 22.58 -9.32 -2.61
C PHE A 204 21.61 -10.50 -2.60
N ALA A 205 20.75 -10.64 -1.59
CA ALA A 205 19.73 -11.68 -1.53
C ALA A 205 18.79 -11.63 -2.72
N TYR A 206 18.25 -10.44 -3.06
CA TYR A 206 17.42 -10.23 -4.26
C TYR A 206 18.18 -10.58 -5.54
N GLY A 207 19.41 -10.07 -5.69
CA GLY A 207 20.23 -10.31 -6.88
C GLY A 207 20.55 -11.78 -7.10
N ASN A 208 20.99 -12.46 -6.06
CA ASN A 208 21.35 -13.89 -6.13
C ASN A 208 20.13 -14.77 -6.40
N TYR A 209 18.99 -14.48 -5.75
CA TYR A 209 17.74 -15.20 -6.01
C TYR A 209 17.29 -15.04 -7.46
N CYS A 210 17.22 -13.79 -7.96
CA CYS A 210 16.78 -13.51 -9.33
C CYS A 210 17.72 -14.14 -10.37
N LYS A 211 19.03 -14.00 -10.20
CA LYS A 211 20.03 -14.56 -11.13
C LYS A 211 19.91 -16.10 -11.23
N ARG A 212 19.54 -16.78 -10.13
CA ARG A 212 19.42 -18.25 -10.13
C ARG A 212 18.10 -18.77 -10.69
N HIS A 213 17.02 -17.95 -10.67
CA HIS A 213 15.68 -18.42 -11.00
C HIS A 213 15.09 -17.79 -12.24
N PHE A 214 15.62 -16.66 -12.71
CA PHE A 214 15.09 -15.90 -13.83
C PHE A 214 16.20 -15.58 -14.82
N SER A 215 16.08 -16.10 -16.04
CA SER A 215 17.11 -15.94 -17.11
C SER A 215 17.26 -14.49 -17.57
N GLU A 216 16.19 -13.71 -17.48
CA GLU A 216 16.19 -12.29 -17.87
C GLU A 216 16.91 -11.38 -16.85
N CYS A 217 17.15 -11.84 -15.63
CA CYS A 217 17.77 -11.03 -14.59
C CYS A 217 19.30 -10.96 -14.67
N THR A 218 19.84 -11.00 -15.88
CA THR A 218 21.24 -10.70 -16.21
C THR A 218 21.32 -9.29 -16.78
N TYR A 219 22.12 -8.44 -16.12
CA TYR A 219 22.28 -7.05 -16.54
C TYR A 219 23.26 -6.94 -17.71
N HIS A 220 22.80 -6.35 -18.80
CA HIS A 220 23.61 -5.89 -19.93
C HIS A 220 23.31 -4.42 -20.18
N PHE A 221 24.33 -3.61 -20.38
CA PHE A 221 24.09 -2.20 -20.69
C PHE A 221 23.41 -2.09 -22.07
N ILE A 222 22.13 -1.71 -22.05
CA ILE A 222 21.31 -1.54 -23.25
C ILE A 222 20.77 -0.11 -23.25
N TRP A 223 21.05 0.65 -24.33
CA TRP A 223 20.52 1.98 -24.50
C TRP A 223 19.50 1.99 -25.63
N ASP A 224 18.27 1.55 -25.31
CA ASP A 224 17.12 1.60 -26.22
C ASP A 224 16.32 2.88 -25.97
N LYS A 225 16.53 3.89 -26.80
CA LYS A 225 15.88 5.21 -26.68
C LYS A 225 14.37 5.12 -26.76
N GLN A 226 13.80 4.18 -27.54
CA GLN A 226 12.36 4.02 -27.69
C GLN A 226 11.75 3.42 -26.43
N LEU A 227 12.35 2.36 -25.90
CA LEU A 227 11.93 1.72 -24.63
C LEU A 227 12.06 2.69 -23.45
N LEU A 228 13.19 3.38 -23.33
CA LEU A 228 13.41 4.38 -22.27
C LEU A 228 12.35 5.48 -22.33
N LYS A 229 12.04 6.01 -23.53
CA LYS A 229 10.99 7.03 -23.72
C LYS A 229 9.62 6.51 -23.28
N GLN A 230 9.30 5.25 -23.57
CA GLN A 230 8.04 4.64 -23.13
C GLN A 230 7.98 4.46 -21.61
N MET A 231 9.06 3.97 -21.00
CA MET A 231 9.12 3.76 -19.54
C MET A 231 9.07 5.09 -18.77
N PHE A 232 9.83 6.10 -19.20
CA PHE A 232 9.77 7.44 -18.58
C PHE A 232 8.43 8.14 -18.83
N GLY A 233 7.86 8.01 -20.01
CA GLY A 233 6.54 8.55 -20.32
C GLY A 233 5.45 7.95 -19.43
N PHE A 234 5.48 6.62 -19.24
CA PHE A 234 4.56 5.95 -18.32
C PHE A 234 4.79 6.36 -16.87
N ALA A 235 6.06 6.38 -16.42
CA ALA A 235 6.41 6.78 -15.06
C ALA A 235 6.02 8.23 -14.77
N GLY A 236 6.21 9.15 -15.73
CA GLY A 236 5.83 10.56 -15.60
C GLY A 236 4.31 10.74 -15.44
N TRP A 237 3.50 10.06 -16.24
CA TRP A 237 2.05 10.09 -16.06
C TRP A 237 1.61 9.44 -14.75
N ASN A 238 2.25 8.34 -14.35
CA ASN A 238 1.98 7.70 -13.06
C ASN A 238 2.37 8.61 -11.88
N PHE A 239 3.46 9.37 -12.02
CA PHE A 239 3.87 10.37 -11.03
C PHE A 239 2.81 11.45 -10.82
N ILE A 240 2.17 11.96 -11.90
CA ILE A 240 1.08 12.93 -11.78
C ILE A 240 -0.08 12.36 -10.95
N GLY A 241 -0.45 11.10 -11.18
CA GLY A 241 -1.48 10.44 -10.36
C GLY A 241 -1.08 10.25 -8.89
N ALA A 242 0.17 9.86 -8.65
CA ALA A 242 0.71 9.72 -7.29
C ALA A 242 0.78 11.08 -6.57
N ALA A 243 1.24 12.13 -7.28
CA ALA A 243 1.29 13.50 -6.76
C ALA A 243 -0.12 14.03 -6.42
N SER A 244 -1.13 13.71 -7.25
CA SER A 244 -2.53 14.07 -6.98
C SER A 244 -3.06 13.43 -5.69
N ALA A 245 -2.70 12.17 -5.43
CA ALA A 245 -3.08 11.48 -4.20
C ALA A 245 -2.37 12.09 -2.97
N VAL A 246 -1.07 12.37 -3.09
CA VAL A 246 -0.31 13.05 -2.02
C VAL A 246 -0.87 14.45 -1.75
N LEU A 247 -1.19 15.21 -2.79
CA LEU A 247 -1.77 16.54 -2.65
C LEU A 247 -3.16 16.49 -1.97
N ARG A 248 -3.99 15.51 -2.29
CA ARG A 248 -5.26 15.26 -1.59
C ARG A 248 -5.03 15.02 -0.10
N ASP A 249 -4.11 14.11 0.24
CA ASP A 249 -3.91 13.66 1.63
C ASP A 249 -3.18 14.71 2.46
N GLN A 250 -2.06 15.23 1.98
CA GLN A 250 -1.27 16.26 2.68
C GLN A 250 -1.91 17.64 2.57
N GLY A 251 -2.49 17.97 1.41
CA GLY A 251 -3.27 19.20 1.26
C GLY A 251 -4.45 19.27 2.23
N GLY A 252 -5.13 18.16 2.46
CA GLY A 252 -6.17 18.05 3.48
C GLY A 252 -5.65 18.34 4.89
N ASN A 253 -4.42 17.88 5.24
CA ASN A 253 -3.78 18.21 6.52
C ASN A 253 -3.55 19.73 6.66
N VAL A 254 -3.01 20.35 5.60
CA VAL A 254 -2.71 21.80 5.60
C VAL A 254 -3.99 22.61 5.76
N VAL A 255 -5.04 22.27 5.00
CA VAL A 255 -6.31 23.01 5.03
C VAL A 255 -7.00 22.87 6.39
N ILE A 256 -7.07 21.66 6.97
CA ILE A 256 -7.62 21.47 8.31
C ILE A 256 -6.81 22.25 9.37
N ASN A 257 -5.48 22.22 9.29
CA ASN A 257 -4.64 22.97 10.22
C ASN A 257 -4.91 24.47 10.14
N LEU A 258 -5.06 24.99 8.91
CA LEU A 258 -5.29 26.42 8.66
C LEU A 258 -6.60 26.93 9.25
N PHE A 259 -7.69 26.15 9.17
CA PHE A 259 -9.03 26.59 9.58
C PHE A 259 -9.43 26.08 10.97
N CYS A 260 -8.95 24.91 11.38
CA CYS A 260 -9.43 24.20 12.58
C CYS A 260 -8.33 24.02 13.63
N GLY A 261 -7.08 24.32 13.30
CA GLY A 261 -5.96 24.28 14.21
C GLY A 261 -5.34 22.87 14.40
N PRO A 262 -4.27 22.78 15.23
CA PRO A 262 -3.46 21.58 15.35
C PRO A 262 -4.17 20.41 16.04
N THR A 263 -5.09 20.68 16.97
CA THR A 263 -5.83 19.63 17.71
C THR A 263 -6.71 18.79 16.79
N VAL A 264 -7.46 19.43 15.90
CA VAL A 264 -8.31 18.75 14.91
C VAL A 264 -7.45 18.01 13.88
N ASN A 265 -6.30 18.58 13.52
CA ASN A 265 -5.36 17.91 12.61
C ASN A 265 -4.73 16.66 13.27
N ALA A 266 -4.48 16.67 14.58
CA ALA A 266 -4.06 15.50 15.33
C ALA A 266 -5.12 14.38 15.32
N ALA A 267 -6.40 14.74 15.51
CA ALA A 267 -7.53 13.80 15.42
C ALA A 267 -7.59 13.13 14.04
N ARG A 268 -7.42 13.90 12.95
CA ARG A 268 -7.30 13.37 11.60
C ARG A 268 -6.09 12.45 11.44
N GLY A 269 -4.94 12.80 12.01
CA GLY A 269 -3.72 11.97 12.00
C GLY A 269 -3.95 10.58 12.61
N ILE A 270 -4.68 10.51 13.74
CA ILE A 270 -5.09 9.27 14.40
C ILE A 270 -5.97 8.43 13.44
N ALA A 271 -6.95 9.06 12.79
CA ALA A 271 -7.81 8.38 11.82
C ALA A 271 -7.02 7.78 10.65
N PHE A 272 -6.00 8.50 10.14
CA PHE A 272 -5.11 7.98 9.10
C PHE A 272 -4.25 6.80 9.55
N GLN A 273 -3.85 6.72 10.83
CA GLN A 273 -3.16 5.54 11.37
C GLN A 273 -4.04 4.30 11.32
N VAL A 274 -5.32 4.43 11.73
CA VAL A 274 -6.30 3.33 11.62
C VAL A 274 -6.51 2.93 10.16
N ASN A 275 -6.69 3.91 9.27
CA ASN A 275 -6.82 3.67 7.83
C ASN A 275 -5.65 2.89 7.25
N ASN A 276 -4.42 3.28 7.57
CA ASN A 276 -3.21 2.62 7.07
C ASN A 276 -3.13 1.17 7.55
N ALA A 277 -3.47 0.90 8.82
CA ALA A 277 -3.47 -0.45 9.36
C ALA A 277 -4.47 -1.37 8.62
N VAL A 278 -5.69 -0.87 8.38
CA VAL A 278 -6.73 -1.65 7.69
C VAL A 278 -6.44 -1.81 6.20
N ASN A 279 -5.99 -0.75 5.52
CA ASN A 279 -5.65 -0.79 4.09
C ASN A 279 -4.49 -1.72 3.76
N GLN A 280 -3.58 -1.97 4.69
CA GLN A 280 -2.46 -2.87 4.48
C GLN A 280 -2.91 -4.29 4.09
N PHE A 281 -4.07 -4.74 4.61
CA PHE A 281 -4.64 -6.04 4.23
C PHE A 281 -5.03 -6.09 2.76
N VAL A 282 -5.71 -5.07 2.26
CA VAL A 282 -6.11 -5.00 0.85
C VAL A 282 -4.91 -4.80 -0.07
N THR A 283 -3.93 -4.02 0.35
CA THR A 283 -2.69 -3.80 -0.42
C THR A 283 -1.94 -5.11 -0.64
N ASN A 284 -1.82 -5.96 0.40
CA ASN A 284 -1.19 -7.28 0.27
C ASN A 284 -2.00 -8.22 -0.64
N PHE A 285 -3.34 -8.21 -0.54
CA PHE A 285 -4.19 -8.95 -1.46
C PHE A 285 -4.01 -8.49 -2.92
N MET A 286 -4.00 -7.17 -3.15
CA MET A 286 -3.80 -6.61 -4.49
C MET A 286 -2.40 -6.91 -5.03
N THR A 287 -1.37 -6.94 -4.19
CA THR A 287 -0.01 -7.34 -4.60
C THR A 287 0.01 -8.76 -5.20
N ALA A 288 -0.81 -9.68 -4.66
CA ALA A 288 -0.95 -11.02 -5.22
C ALA A 288 -1.83 -11.06 -6.50
N LEU A 289 -2.81 -10.16 -6.62
CA LEU A 289 -3.79 -10.13 -7.70
C LEU A 289 -3.29 -9.36 -8.93
N ASN A 290 -2.59 -8.26 -8.74
CA ASN A 290 -2.16 -7.33 -9.81
C ASN A 290 -1.41 -8.00 -10.97
N PRO A 291 -0.43 -8.91 -10.71
CA PRO A 291 0.27 -9.58 -11.79
C PRO A 291 -0.66 -10.43 -12.67
N GLN A 292 -1.67 -11.06 -12.08
CA GLN A 292 -2.63 -11.88 -12.80
C GLN A 292 -3.50 -11.04 -13.75
N ILE A 293 -4.00 -9.88 -13.29
CA ILE A 293 -4.77 -8.96 -14.13
C ILE A 293 -3.90 -8.48 -15.32
N THR A 294 -2.66 -8.09 -15.06
CA THR A 294 -1.75 -7.57 -16.09
C THR A 294 -1.37 -8.66 -17.10
N LYS A 295 -1.05 -9.88 -16.64
CA LYS A 295 -0.74 -11.03 -17.51
C LYS A 295 -1.92 -11.44 -18.37
N SER A 296 -3.13 -11.51 -17.79
CA SER A 296 -4.35 -11.85 -18.54
C SER A 296 -4.64 -10.84 -19.62
N TYR A 297 -4.41 -9.54 -19.34
CA TYR A 297 -4.51 -8.49 -20.35
C TYR A 297 -3.48 -8.68 -21.48
N ALA A 298 -2.22 -8.94 -21.13
CA ALA A 298 -1.12 -9.13 -22.09
C ALA A 298 -1.32 -10.37 -22.97
N ALA A 299 -1.88 -11.46 -22.39
CA ALA A 299 -2.21 -12.69 -23.10
C ALA A 299 -3.49 -12.59 -23.95
N GLY A 300 -4.24 -11.49 -23.88
CA GLY A 300 -5.50 -11.29 -24.60
C GLY A 300 -6.71 -12.03 -23.99
N ASP A 301 -6.55 -12.65 -22.80
CA ASP A 301 -7.65 -13.34 -22.08
C ASP A 301 -8.54 -12.32 -21.35
N LYS A 302 -9.39 -11.68 -22.13
CA LYS A 302 -10.30 -10.64 -21.62
C LYS A 302 -11.34 -11.19 -20.63
N GLU A 303 -11.81 -12.41 -20.83
CA GLU A 303 -12.85 -12.98 -19.99
C GLU A 303 -12.34 -13.25 -18.58
N TYR A 304 -11.18 -13.88 -18.47
CA TYR A 304 -10.53 -14.11 -17.18
C TYR A 304 -10.13 -12.81 -16.50
N MET A 305 -9.57 -11.85 -17.25
CA MET A 305 -9.25 -10.52 -16.72
C MET A 305 -10.48 -9.83 -16.13
N MET A 306 -11.63 -9.84 -16.83
CA MET A 306 -12.89 -9.25 -16.31
C MET A 306 -13.34 -9.94 -15.02
N THR A 307 -13.22 -11.25 -14.97
CA THR A 307 -13.53 -12.04 -13.77
C THR A 307 -12.67 -11.61 -12.59
N LEU A 308 -11.35 -11.47 -12.79
CA LEU A 308 -10.41 -11.00 -11.76
C LEU A 308 -10.73 -9.57 -11.28
N ILE A 309 -11.11 -8.67 -12.19
CA ILE A 309 -11.49 -7.29 -11.85
C ILE A 309 -12.74 -7.29 -10.97
N PHE A 310 -13.79 -8.03 -11.35
CA PHE A 310 -15.05 -8.04 -10.60
C PHE A 310 -14.91 -8.74 -9.24
N GLN A 311 -14.24 -9.87 -9.20
CA GLN A 311 -13.97 -10.59 -7.96
C GLN A 311 -13.02 -9.80 -7.05
N GLY A 312 -11.94 -9.25 -7.61
CA GLY A 312 -10.98 -8.46 -6.88
C GLY A 312 -11.60 -7.23 -6.22
N ALA A 313 -12.49 -6.52 -6.93
CA ALA A 313 -13.19 -5.36 -6.37
C ALA A 313 -14.10 -5.73 -5.19
N ARG A 314 -14.89 -6.81 -5.33
CA ARG A 314 -15.74 -7.31 -4.23
C ARG A 314 -14.91 -7.79 -3.04
N LEU A 315 -13.91 -8.62 -3.29
CA LEU A 315 -13.06 -9.18 -2.23
C LEU A 315 -12.27 -8.10 -1.50
N SER A 316 -11.73 -7.09 -2.21
CA SER A 316 -11.06 -5.94 -1.59
C SER A 316 -12.00 -5.21 -0.62
N PHE A 317 -13.22 -4.95 -1.05
CA PHE A 317 -14.22 -4.30 -0.21
C PHE A 317 -14.63 -5.19 0.98
N TYR A 318 -14.87 -6.47 0.77
CA TYR A 318 -15.28 -7.39 1.84
C TYR A 318 -14.21 -7.57 2.92
N MET A 319 -12.94 -7.57 2.53
CA MET A 319 -11.83 -7.59 3.49
C MET A 319 -11.83 -6.35 4.36
N LEU A 320 -12.04 -5.17 3.76
CA LEU A 320 -12.16 -3.94 4.52
C LEU A 320 -13.42 -3.92 5.39
N LEU A 321 -14.56 -4.36 4.87
CA LEU A 321 -15.82 -4.42 5.64
C LEU A 321 -15.68 -5.30 6.87
N LEU A 322 -15.04 -6.48 6.73
CA LEU A 322 -14.81 -7.40 7.84
C LEU A 322 -13.98 -6.78 8.97
N LEU A 323 -12.97 -5.98 8.62
CA LEU A 323 -12.10 -5.32 9.59
C LEU A 323 -12.72 -4.00 10.11
N SER A 324 -13.39 -3.26 9.23
CA SER A 324 -13.90 -1.93 9.56
C SER A 324 -15.22 -1.98 10.32
N LEU A 325 -16.11 -2.93 10.08
CA LEU A 325 -17.44 -2.97 10.72
C LEU A 325 -17.34 -3.10 12.25
N PRO A 326 -16.52 -3.98 12.83
CA PRO A 326 -16.28 -4.00 14.29
C PRO A 326 -15.73 -2.67 14.82
N ILE A 327 -14.87 -1.99 14.06
CA ILE A 327 -14.29 -0.70 14.44
C ILE A 327 -15.36 0.39 14.38
N LEU A 328 -16.17 0.42 13.31
CA LEU A 328 -17.23 1.40 13.10
C LEU A 328 -18.32 1.34 14.21
N THR A 329 -18.64 0.13 14.66
CA THR A 329 -19.65 -0.07 15.71
C THR A 329 -19.15 0.21 17.14
N ASN A 330 -17.83 0.17 17.36
CA ASN A 330 -17.20 0.36 18.66
C ASN A 330 -16.11 1.44 18.64
N THR A 331 -16.20 2.43 17.74
CA THR A 331 -15.13 3.39 17.50
C THR A 331 -14.70 4.12 18.77
N HIS A 332 -15.66 4.65 19.54
CA HIS A 332 -15.38 5.39 20.77
C HIS A 332 -14.59 4.53 21.75
N TYR A 333 -15.10 3.34 22.05
CA TYR A 333 -14.49 2.43 23.00
C TYR A 333 -13.07 1.99 22.60
N ILE A 334 -12.85 1.69 21.33
CA ILE A 334 -11.52 1.31 20.81
C ILE A 334 -10.53 2.48 20.95
N LEU A 335 -10.97 3.70 20.64
CA LEU A 335 -10.13 4.89 20.76
C LEU A 335 -9.81 5.21 22.22
N GLU A 336 -10.78 5.06 23.14
CA GLU A 336 -10.58 5.26 24.57
C GLU A 336 -9.59 4.23 25.14
N LEU A 337 -9.74 2.95 24.77
CA LEU A 337 -8.80 1.90 25.17
C LEU A 337 -7.38 2.14 24.67
N TRP A 338 -7.25 2.69 23.45
CA TRP A 338 -5.97 2.94 22.82
C TRP A 338 -5.30 4.24 23.30
N LEU A 339 -6.05 5.34 23.32
CA LEU A 339 -5.52 6.69 23.54
C LEU A 339 -5.72 7.19 24.98
N LYS A 340 -6.60 6.57 25.77
CA LYS A 340 -7.12 6.99 27.08
C LYS A 340 -7.90 8.31 27.03
N ILE A 341 -7.38 9.32 26.31
CA ILE A 341 -8.06 10.61 26.06
C ILE A 341 -8.31 10.66 24.54
N VAL A 342 -9.58 10.71 24.17
CA VAL A 342 -10.00 10.79 22.76
C VAL A 342 -10.20 12.26 22.40
N PRO A 343 -9.37 12.81 21.49
CA PRO A 343 -9.56 14.19 21.03
C PRO A 343 -10.92 14.35 20.34
N GLU A 344 -11.48 15.55 20.44
CA GLU A 344 -12.70 15.92 19.74
C GLU A 344 -12.58 15.66 18.23
N HIS A 345 -13.68 15.32 17.56
CA HIS A 345 -13.73 14.94 16.14
C HIS A 345 -13.08 13.59 15.76
N THR A 346 -12.25 12.96 16.63
CA THR A 346 -11.50 11.74 16.26
C THR A 346 -12.42 10.59 15.88
N VAL A 347 -13.52 10.38 16.61
CA VAL A 347 -14.47 9.29 16.34
C VAL A 347 -15.03 9.40 14.94
N LEU A 348 -15.54 10.58 14.59
CA LEU A 348 -16.17 10.82 13.29
C LEU A 348 -15.14 10.77 12.15
N PHE A 349 -13.92 11.30 12.38
CA PHE A 349 -12.82 11.15 11.42
C PHE A 349 -12.48 9.68 11.15
N VAL A 350 -12.39 8.83 12.19
CA VAL A 350 -12.11 7.39 12.02
C VAL A 350 -13.22 6.71 11.24
N GLN A 351 -14.49 6.99 11.57
CA GLN A 351 -15.63 6.41 10.86
C GLN A 351 -15.64 6.79 9.37
N LEU A 352 -15.50 8.07 9.08
CA LEU A 352 -15.51 8.56 7.69
C LEU A 352 -14.30 8.09 6.88
N ILE A 353 -13.10 8.02 7.48
CA ILE A 353 -11.91 7.55 6.75
C ILE A 353 -12.00 6.05 6.43
N LEU A 354 -12.63 5.24 7.27
CA LEU A 354 -12.88 3.83 6.99
C LEU A 354 -13.91 3.66 5.86
N ILE A 355 -14.95 4.48 5.83
CA ILE A 355 -15.92 4.52 4.71
C ILE A 355 -15.21 4.95 3.42
N PHE A 356 -14.35 5.97 3.48
CA PHE A 356 -13.53 6.38 2.35
C PHE A 356 -12.62 5.25 1.85
N ALA A 357 -11.94 4.53 2.75
CA ALA A 357 -11.08 3.40 2.39
C ALA A 357 -11.87 2.27 1.69
N MET A 358 -13.03 1.92 2.22
CA MET A 358 -13.92 0.94 1.59
C MET A 358 -14.36 1.39 0.20
N SER A 359 -14.71 2.68 0.03
CA SER A 359 -15.05 3.28 -1.25
C SER A 359 -13.90 3.21 -2.27
N GLU A 360 -12.67 3.55 -1.87
CA GLU A 360 -11.49 3.48 -2.73
C GLU A 360 -11.12 2.04 -3.11
N SER A 361 -11.31 1.07 -2.23
CA SER A 361 -10.93 -0.33 -2.44
C SER A 361 -11.58 -0.98 -3.67
N ILE A 362 -12.80 -0.56 -3.99
CA ILE A 362 -13.54 -1.02 -5.17
C ILE A 362 -12.79 -0.66 -6.46
N SER A 363 -12.05 0.42 -6.44
CA SER A 363 -11.30 0.95 -7.58
C SER A 363 -9.95 0.26 -7.82
N TYR A 364 -9.35 -0.43 -6.85
CA TYR A 364 -7.99 -0.96 -6.98
C TYR A 364 -7.77 -1.89 -8.18
N PRO A 365 -8.64 -2.89 -8.45
CA PRO A 365 -8.48 -3.73 -9.64
C PRO A 365 -8.72 -2.96 -10.94
N LEU A 366 -9.58 -1.93 -10.93
CA LEU A 366 -9.78 -1.05 -12.08
C LEU A 366 -8.53 -0.22 -12.39
N ILE A 367 -7.85 0.28 -11.35
CA ILE A 367 -6.57 0.99 -11.49
C ILE A 367 -5.53 0.06 -12.12
N THR A 368 -5.42 -1.18 -11.64
CA THR A 368 -4.49 -2.17 -12.21
C THR A 368 -4.81 -2.47 -13.68
N ALA A 369 -6.08 -2.62 -14.02
CA ALA A 369 -6.49 -2.83 -15.41
C ALA A 369 -6.15 -1.63 -16.31
N MET A 370 -6.31 -0.39 -15.80
CA MET A 370 -5.89 0.82 -16.49
C MET A 370 -4.37 0.84 -16.74
N LEU A 371 -3.59 0.57 -15.70
CA LEU A 371 -2.13 0.52 -15.79
C LEU A 371 -1.67 -0.57 -16.76
N ALA A 372 -2.32 -1.73 -16.78
CA ALA A 372 -2.01 -2.84 -17.69
C ALA A 372 -2.10 -2.42 -19.17
N THR A 373 -3.05 -1.56 -19.54
CA THR A 373 -3.19 -1.07 -20.92
C THR A 373 -1.98 -0.26 -21.42
N GLY A 374 -1.23 0.36 -20.50
CA GLY A 374 -0.12 1.27 -20.82
C GLY A 374 -0.55 2.66 -21.33
N LYS A 375 -1.81 2.87 -21.69
CA LYS A 375 -2.35 4.14 -22.19
C LYS A 375 -2.95 4.96 -21.06
N ILE A 376 -2.14 5.42 -20.11
CA ILE A 376 -2.60 6.02 -18.86
C ILE A 376 -2.73 7.55 -18.88
N ARG A 377 -2.29 8.24 -19.95
CA ARG A 377 -2.30 9.70 -20.04
C ARG A 377 -3.68 10.30 -19.71
N ASN A 378 -4.69 9.93 -20.47
CA ASN A 378 -6.05 10.48 -20.29
C ASN A 378 -6.65 10.10 -18.94
N TYR A 379 -6.31 8.90 -18.45
CA TYR A 379 -6.69 8.45 -17.12
C TYR A 379 -6.11 9.36 -16.04
N GLN A 380 -4.81 9.63 -16.07
CA GLN A 380 -4.16 10.46 -15.06
C GLN A 380 -4.64 11.92 -15.11
N ILE A 381 -4.90 12.46 -16.30
CA ILE A 381 -5.45 13.81 -16.44
C ILE A 381 -6.86 13.89 -15.82
N ILE A 382 -7.75 12.96 -16.15
CA ILE A 382 -9.14 13.00 -15.69
C ILE A 382 -9.22 12.63 -14.21
N VAL A 383 -8.72 11.47 -13.83
CA VAL A 383 -8.86 10.99 -12.45
C VAL A 383 -7.93 11.73 -11.50
N GLY A 384 -6.69 12.02 -11.91
CA GLY A 384 -5.76 12.85 -11.14
C GLY A 384 -6.29 14.27 -10.95
N GLY A 385 -6.85 14.87 -12.01
CA GLY A 385 -7.50 16.19 -11.96
C GLY A 385 -8.68 16.20 -10.99
N LEU A 386 -9.56 15.18 -11.04
CA LEU A 386 -10.67 15.05 -10.08
C LEU A 386 -10.15 14.94 -8.63
N GLN A 387 -9.09 14.15 -8.39
CA GLN A 387 -8.51 14.02 -7.05
C GLN A 387 -7.92 15.34 -6.55
N MET A 388 -7.29 16.14 -7.42
CA MET A 388 -6.77 17.46 -7.07
C MET A 388 -7.89 18.45 -6.66
N MET A 389 -9.11 18.29 -7.17
CA MET A 389 -10.26 19.12 -6.79
C MET A 389 -10.66 18.97 -5.32
N ASN A 390 -10.21 17.93 -4.64
CA ASN A 390 -10.45 17.79 -3.20
C ASN A 390 -9.95 18.99 -2.41
N LEU A 391 -8.76 19.48 -2.71
CA LEU A 391 -8.15 20.59 -1.98
C LEU A 391 -8.92 21.91 -2.14
N PRO A 392 -9.21 22.43 -3.34
CA PRO A 392 -9.96 23.68 -3.49
C PRO A 392 -11.40 23.58 -3.00
N ILE A 393 -12.08 22.43 -3.18
CA ILE A 393 -13.45 22.25 -2.67
C ILE A 393 -13.45 22.23 -1.15
N SER A 394 -12.55 21.48 -0.52
CA SER A 394 -12.42 21.42 0.94
C SER A 394 -12.06 22.79 1.54
N TYR A 395 -11.14 23.52 0.90
CA TYR A 395 -10.80 24.89 1.29
C TYR A 395 -12.02 25.82 1.28
N LEU A 396 -12.80 25.79 0.18
CA LEU A 396 -13.98 26.63 0.04
C LEU A 396 -15.03 26.29 1.10
N LEU A 397 -15.32 25.02 1.33
CA LEU A 397 -16.33 24.61 2.30
C LEU A 397 -15.92 24.96 3.74
N LEU A 398 -14.64 24.76 4.13
CA LEU A 398 -14.16 25.18 5.44
C LEU A 398 -14.19 26.70 5.60
N ARG A 399 -13.89 27.48 4.56
CA ARG A 399 -14.03 28.93 4.55
C ARG A 399 -15.48 29.38 4.74
N LEU A 400 -16.44 28.60 4.27
CA LEU A 400 -17.88 28.84 4.48
C LEU A 400 -18.39 28.42 5.87
N GLY A 401 -17.51 27.90 6.76
CA GLY A 401 -17.85 27.55 8.13
C GLY A 401 -18.38 26.13 8.31
N PHE A 402 -18.18 25.23 7.34
CA PHE A 402 -18.54 23.82 7.51
C PHE A 402 -17.60 23.13 8.52
N PHE A 403 -18.09 22.04 9.11
CA PHE A 403 -17.36 21.25 10.09
C PHE A 403 -16.10 20.57 9.48
N PRO A 404 -15.06 20.24 10.31
CA PRO A 404 -13.76 19.78 9.80
C PRO A 404 -13.80 18.49 8.98
N GLU A 405 -14.70 17.59 9.29
CA GLU A 405 -14.86 16.29 8.63
C GLU A 405 -15.35 16.40 7.18
N ILE A 406 -15.81 17.58 6.76
CA ILE A 406 -16.24 17.86 5.39
C ILE A 406 -15.14 17.51 4.39
N VAL A 407 -13.85 17.61 4.77
CA VAL A 407 -12.70 17.28 3.92
C VAL A 407 -12.72 15.79 3.50
N ILE A 408 -13.12 14.90 4.42
CA ILE A 408 -13.21 13.46 4.11
C ILE A 408 -14.50 13.16 3.33
N ILE A 409 -15.60 13.84 3.65
CA ILE A 409 -16.84 13.70 2.88
C ILE A 409 -16.63 14.11 1.41
N VAL A 410 -15.94 15.23 1.17
CA VAL A 410 -15.54 15.65 -0.19
C VAL A 410 -14.68 14.57 -0.85
N ALA A 411 -13.73 13.98 -0.12
CA ALA A 411 -12.89 12.89 -0.64
C ALA A 411 -13.72 11.66 -1.04
N ILE A 412 -14.74 11.28 -0.25
CA ILE A 412 -15.68 10.20 -0.57
C ILE A 412 -16.46 10.53 -1.86
N CYS A 413 -17.04 11.73 -1.98
CA CYS A 413 -17.77 12.15 -3.17
C CYS A 413 -16.86 12.12 -4.42
N ILE A 414 -15.67 12.68 -4.32
CA ILE A 414 -14.68 12.65 -5.41
C ILE A 414 -14.26 11.22 -5.76
N SER A 415 -14.11 10.34 -4.78
CA SER A 415 -13.81 8.91 -5.01
C SER A 415 -14.89 8.24 -5.87
N GLN A 416 -16.16 8.53 -5.64
CA GLN A 416 -17.27 8.03 -6.48
C GLN A 416 -17.24 8.62 -7.90
N CYS A 417 -16.94 9.92 -8.04
CA CYS A 417 -16.74 10.54 -9.36
C CYS A 417 -15.55 9.88 -10.10
N CYS A 418 -14.46 9.61 -9.39
CA CYS A 418 -13.32 8.89 -9.93
C CYS A 418 -13.66 7.45 -10.35
N LEU A 419 -14.49 6.74 -9.58
CA LEU A 419 -14.98 5.40 -9.95
C LEU A 419 -15.78 5.45 -11.26
N ALA A 420 -16.72 6.40 -11.39
CA ALA A 420 -17.47 6.58 -12.61
C ALA A 420 -16.57 6.91 -13.81
N ALA A 421 -15.62 7.82 -13.64
CA ALA A 421 -14.64 8.16 -14.67
C ALA A 421 -13.79 6.95 -15.10
N ARG A 422 -13.31 6.13 -14.13
CA ARG A 422 -12.58 4.88 -14.39
C ARG A 422 -13.40 3.91 -15.22
N LEU A 423 -14.67 3.69 -14.89
CA LEU A 423 -15.56 2.77 -15.63
C LEU A 423 -15.81 3.27 -17.05
N ILE A 424 -16.01 4.56 -17.26
CA ILE A 424 -16.19 5.16 -18.60
C ILE A 424 -14.94 4.97 -19.45
N LEU A 425 -13.77 5.24 -18.89
CA LEU A 425 -12.49 5.07 -19.59
C LEU A 425 -12.21 3.61 -19.93
N LEU A 426 -12.40 2.69 -18.96
CA LEU A 426 -12.18 1.26 -19.17
C LEU A 426 -13.19 0.65 -20.16
N LYS A 427 -14.42 1.16 -20.22
CA LYS A 427 -15.38 0.78 -21.27
C LYS A 427 -14.79 1.03 -22.67
N LYS A 428 -14.16 2.19 -22.88
CA LYS A 428 -13.52 2.54 -24.16
C LYS A 428 -12.24 1.74 -24.44
N MET A 429 -11.47 1.38 -23.40
CA MET A 429 -10.14 0.78 -23.56
C MET A 429 -10.17 -0.75 -23.64
N ILE A 430 -10.97 -1.40 -22.81
CA ILE A 430 -10.99 -2.87 -22.67
C ILE A 430 -12.40 -3.46 -22.83
N GLY A 431 -13.44 -2.63 -23.03
CA GLY A 431 -14.81 -3.09 -23.23
C GLY A 431 -15.54 -3.52 -21.96
N ILE A 432 -15.14 -3.04 -20.76
CA ILE A 432 -15.84 -3.38 -19.53
C ILE A 432 -17.28 -2.89 -19.55
N SER A 433 -18.24 -3.76 -19.21
CA SER A 433 -19.64 -3.38 -19.13
C SER A 433 -19.92 -2.68 -17.80
N MET A 434 -20.20 -1.38 -17.85
CA MET A 434 -20.54 -0.56 -16.68
C MET A 434 -21.78 -1.11 -15.94
N GLN A 435 -22.82 -1.52 -16.69
CA GLN A 435 -24.03 -2.09 -16.09
C GLN A 435 -23.73 -3.41 -15.34
N LYS A 436 -22.92 -4.29 -15.95
CA LYS A 436 -22.51 -5.54 -15.28
C LYS A 436 -21.67 -5.26 -14.03
N TYR A 437 -20.80 -4.26 -14.06
CA TYR A 437 -19.98 -3.85 -12.91
C TYR A 437 -20.86 -3.31 -11.77
N LEU A 438 -21.75 -2.38 -12.08
CA LEU A 438 -22.69 -1.83 -11.09
C LEU A 438 -23.55 -2.94 -10.47
N LYS A 439 -24.15 -3.82 -11.27
CA LYS A 439 -25.02 -4.90 -10.77
C LYS A 439 -24.25 -5.97 -9.97
N LYS A 440 -23.10 -6.45 -10.49
CA LYS A 440 -22.37 -7.57 -9.89
C LYS A 440 -21.39 -7.16 -8.78
N VAL A 441 -20.97 -5.89 -8.74
CA VAL A 441 -20.03 -5.39 -7.74
C VAL A 441 -20.72 -4.38 -6.84
N TYR A 442 -21.13 -3.23 -7.36
CA TYR A 442 -21.57 -2.11 -6.54
C TYR A 442 -22.86 -2.41 -5.75
N PHE A 443 -23.92 -2.88 -6.40
CA PHE A 443 -25.16 -3.25 -5.71
C PHE A 443 -24.97 -4.46 -4.79
N ASN A 444 -24.18 -5.43 -5.19
CA ASN A 444 -23.89 -6.60 -4.35
C ASN A 444 -23.18 -6.16 -3.04
N ILE A 445 -22.20 -5.28 -3.12
CA ILE A 445 -21.47 -4.72 -1.96
C ILE A 445 -22.42 -3.96 -1.04
N ILE A 446 -23.32 -3.12 -1.58
CA ILE A 446 -24.28 -2.35 -0.77
C ILE A 446 -25.21 -3.29 -0.01
N ILE A 447 -25.76 -4.31 -0.66
CA ILE A 447 -26.67 -5.27 -0.02
C ILE A 447 -25.95 -6.02 1.10
N VAL A 448 -24.73 -6.52 0.83
CA VAL A 448 -23.92 -7.22 1.82
C VAL A 448 -23.62 -6.31 3.01
N SER A 449 -23.26 -5.04 2.76
CA SER A 449 -22.94 -4.08 3.82
C SER A 449 -24.14 -3.78 4.71
N ILE A 450 -25.30 -3.54 4.13
CA ILE A 450 -26.54 -3.25 4.89
C ILE A 450 -26.91 -4.46 5.76
N ILE A 451 -26.94 -5.66 5.21
CA ILE A 451 -27.33 -6.89 5.93
C ILE A 451 -26.29 -7.21 7.02
N ALA A 452 -25.00 -7.01 6.76
CA ALA A 452 -23.96 -7.23 7.75
C ALA A 452 -24.00 -6.21 8.90
N ALA A 453 -24.38 -4.95 8.63
CA ALA A 453 -24.34 -3.88 9.61
C ALA A 453 -25.57 -3.83 10.52
N ILE A 454 -26.74 -4.25 10.05
CA ILE A 454 -28.01 -4.15 10.82
C ILE A 454 -27.91 -4.82 12.19
N PRO A 455 -27.54 -6.12 12.33
CA PRO A 455 -27.56 -6.78 13.65
C PRO A 455 -26.58 -6.14 14.65
N PRO A 456 -25.29 -5.87 14.34
CA PRO A 456 -24.39 -5.24 15.29
C PRO A 456 -24.84 -3.82 15.64
N CYS A 457 -25.32 -3.01 14.66
CA CYS A 457 -25.81 -1.67 14.95
C CYS A 457 -27.04 -1.66 15.88
N ILE A 458 -27.98 -2.59 15.72
CA ILE A 458 -29.11 -2.72 16.63
C ILE A 458 -28.63 -3.12 18.03
N SER A 459 -27.69 -4.07 18.11
CA SER A 459 -27.17 -4.56 19.38
C SER A 459 -26.43 -3.50 20.21
N THR A 460 -25.88 -2.45 19.56
CA THR A 460 -25.23 -1.34 20.29
C THR A 460 -26.18 -0.58 21.22
N TYR A 461 -27.49 -0.54 20.90
CA TYR A 461 -28.48 0.18 21.70
C TYR A 461 -28.96 -0.58 22.96
N TYR A 462 -28.78 -1.92 22.97
CA TYR A 462 -29.33 -2.76 24.07
C TYR A 462 -28.28 -3.17 25.09
N ILE A 463 -27.00 -2.90 24.86
CA ILE A 463 -25.93 -3.34 25.76
C ILE A 463 -25.13 -2.12 26.23
N ASP A 464 -24.95 -1.96 27.55
CA ASP A 464 -24.15 -0.86 28.13
C ASP A 464 -22.67 -0.97 27.80
N GLU A 465 -21.97 0.15 27.76
CA GLU A 465 -20.55 0.19 27.41
C GLU A 465 -19.69 -0.60 28.38
N SER A 466 -19.03 -1.64 27.86
CA SER A 466 -18.16 -2.53 28.61
C SER A 466 -17.23 -3.30 27.66
N PHE A 467 -16.17 -3.90 28.20
CA PHE A 467 -15.32 -4.83 27.42
C PHE A 467 -16.12 -6.01 26.87
N VAL A 468 -17.14 -6.46 27.60
CA VAL A 468 -18.03 -7.55 27.16
C VAL A 468 -18.85 -7.10 25.95
N LYS A 469 -19.44 -5.87 25.98
CA LYS A 469 -20.14 -5.28 24.82
C LYS A 469 -19.22 -5.25 23.60
N PHE A 470 -18.02 -4.70 23.75
CA PHE A 470 -17.04 -4.64 22.65
C PHE A 470 -16.78 -6.01 22.03
N THR A 471 -16.54 -7.03 22.87
CA THR A 471 -16.26 -8.38 22.41
C THR A 471 -17.45 -9.00 21.67
N ILE A 472 -18.64 -8.92 22.27
CA ILE A 472 -19.87 -9.48 21.70
C ILE A 472 -20.21 -8.81 20.36
N ILE A 473 -20.19 -7.46 20.29
CA ILE A 473 -20.54 -6.73 19.07
C ILE A 473 -19.49 -6.96 17.99
N SER A 474 -18.21 -7.03 18.34
CA SER A 474 -17.14 -7.31 17.38
C SER A 474 -17.26 -8.73 16.79
N LEU A 475 -17.57 -9.73 17.62
CA LEU A 475 -17.82 -11.09 17.16
C LEU A 475 -19.08 -11.16 16.29
N LEU A 476 -20.15 -10.51 16.71
CA LEU A 476 -21.41 -10.45 15.96
C LEU A 476 -21.18 -9.79 14.59
N ALA A 477 -20.49 -8.64 14.55
CA ALA A 477 -20.14 -7.95 13.32
C ALA A 477 -19.32 -8.85 12.38
N ALA A 478 -18.32 -9.56 12.90
CA ALA A 478 -17.52 -10.51 12.10
C ALA A 478 -18.36 -11.67 11.57
N ILE A 479 -19.21 -12.29 12.40
CA ILE A 479 -20.08 -13.41 12.00
C ILE A 479 -21.09 -12.94 10.95
N CYS A 480 -21.77 -11.80 11.18
CA CYS A 480 -22.74 -11.25 10.23
C CYS A 480 -22.06 -10.90 8.89
N THR A 481 -20.85 -10.31 8.92
CA THR A 481 -20.10 -10.00 7.70
C THR A 481 -19.72 -11.27 6.93
N ILE A 482 -19.13 -12.26 7.60
CA ILE A 482 -18.75 -13.54 6.96
C ILE A 482 -19.97 -14.24 6.37
N SER A 483 -21.08 -14.31 7.13
CA SER A 483 -22.33 -14.94 6.68
C SER A 483 -22.91 -14.20 5.47
N SER A 484 -23.00 -12.85 5.54
CA SER A 484 -23.53 -12.06 4.42
C SER A 484 -22.66 -12.18 3.17
N ILE A 485 -21.34 -12.21 3.31
CA ILE A 485 -20.41 -12.45 2.20
C ILE A 485 -20.65 -13.83 1.60
N TYR A 486 -20.76 -14.86 2.44
CA TYR A 486 -20.93 -16.23 1.95
C TYR A 486 -22.26 -16.44 1.24
N PHE A 487 -23.40 -16.00 1.84
CA PHE A 487 -24.73 -16.25 1.30
C PHE A 487 -25.14 -15.28 0.18
N ILE A 488 -24.64 -14.05 0.17
CA ILE A 488 -25.07 -12.99 -0.76
C ILE A 488 -23.91 -12.53 -1.64
N GLY A 489 -22.75 -12.28 -1.03
CA GLY A 489 -21.59 -11.74 -1.69
C GLY A 489 -20.92 -12.68 -2.69
N CYS A 490 -20.83 -13.96 -2.36
CA CYS A 490 -20.18 -14.97 -3.20
C CYS A 490 -21.11 -15.53 -4.28
N ASN A 491 -20.57 -15.71 -5.49
CA ASN A 491 -21.23 -16.45 -6.54
C ASN A 491 -21.15 -17.96 -6.31
N TYR A 492 -21.85 -18.75 -7.13
CA TYR A 492 -21.92 -20.21 -6.98
C TYR A 492 -20.53 -20.88 -7.04
N GLN A 493 -19.67 -20.47 -7.96
CA GLN A 493 -18.31 -21.02 -8.09
C GLN A 493 -17.41 -20.67 -6.89
N GLU A 494 -17.52 -19.46 -6.37
CA GLU A 494 -16.80 -19.02 -5.17
C GLU A 494 -17.22 -19.83 -3.94
N ARG A 495 -18.53 -20.08 -3.78
CA ARG A 495 -19.05 -20.92 -2.68
C ARG A 495 -18.57 -22.37 -2.78
N GLN A 496 -18.60 -22.96 -3.97
CA GLN A 496 -18.06 -24.31 -4.18
C GLN A 496 -16.57 -24.40 -3.82
N PHE A 497 -15.78 -23.40 -4.22
CA PHE A 497 -14.36 -23.35 -3.87
C PHE A 497 -14.15 -23.29 -2.35
N ILE A 498 -14.92 -22.45 -1.63
CA ILE A 498 -14.87 -22.36 -0.16
C ILE A 498 -15.26 -23.70 0.47
N GLN A 499 -16.35 -24.33 0.03
CA GLN A 499 -16.81 -25.63 0.54
C GLN A 499 -15.77 -26.75 0.34
N GLN A 500 -15.17 -26.84 -0.85
CA GLN A 500 -14.10 -27.81 -1.12
C GLN A 500 -12.89 -27.61 -0.22
N LYS A 501 -12.54 -26.37 0.08
CA LYS A 501 -11.44 -26.07 1.00
C LYS A 501 -11.76 -26.44 2.43
N LEU A 502 -12.95 -26.11 2.91
CA LEU A 502 -13.39 -26.46 4.25
C LEU A 502 -13.48 -27.98 4.43
N SER A 503 -14.01 -28.73 3.46
CA SER A 503 -14.06 -30.19 3.50
C SER A 503 -12.66 -30.81 3.51
N SER A 504 -11.71 -30.25 2.74
CA SER A 504 -10.32 -30.71 2.73
C SER A 504 -9.57 -30.47 4.04
N ILE A 505 -9.90 -29.37 4.75
CA ILE A 505 -9.36 -29.09 6.09
C ILE A 505 -9.97 -30.05 7.11
N LYS A 506 -11.30 -30.24 7.07
CA LYS A 506 -12.00 -31.16 7.96
C LYS A 506 -11.47 -32.61 7.82
N SER A 507 -11.25 -33.07 6.59
CA SER A 507 -10.69 -34.42 6.35
C SER A 507 -9.24 -34.58 6.83
N LYS A 508 -8.46 -33.50 6.89
CA LYS A 508 -7.08 -33.51 7.45
C LYS A 508 -7.08 -33.52 8.98
N ILE A 509 -8.06 -32.88 9.62
CA ILE A 509 -8.22 -32.84 11.07
C ILE A 509 -8.75 -34.18 11.60
N THR A 510 -9.68 -34.81 10.88
CA THR A 510 -10.24 -36.12 11.24
C THR A 510 -9.31 -37.30 10.94
N ARG A 511 -8.21 -37.11 10.20
CA ARG A 511 -7.16 -38.12 9.95
C ARG A 511 -5.97 -38.03 10.90
N LYS A 512 -5.97 -37.08 11.82
CA LYS A 512 -5.06 -37.01 12.98
C LYS A 512 -5.79 -37.45 14.25
#